data_43a43db238f5d4213051599b88b6eb02
#
_entry.id   43a43db238f5d4213051599b88b6eb02
#
_cell.length_a   1.000
_cell.length_b   1.000
_cell.length_c   1.000
_cell.angle_alpha   90.00
_cell.angle_beta   90.00
_cell.angle_gamma   90.00
#
_symmetry.space_group_name_H-M   'P 1'
#
loop_
_entity.id
_entity.type
_entity.pdbx_description
1 polymer ?
#
loop_
_entity_poly.entity_id
_entity_poly.type
_entity_poly.pdbx_seq_one_letter_code
_entity_poly.pdbx_strand_id
1 'polypeptide(L)'
;ARQSVGLQGLSIAERAYQKAAQFAKDRVQSRPVDGSLSAAGPIIHHPDVRRMLMTMRAFTEGCRAMASAAAAAYDASHHHPDAEVRQANATFYEFMVPLVKGYSTEMSLEVTSLGVQVHGGMGFIEETGAAQYYRDAKILTIYEGTTAIQANDLVGRKTARDGGQTAKAIAAQIEATERQLASGSQ
;
A
#
# COMPACT_ATOMS: atom_id res chain seq x y z
N ALA A 1 4.50 -6.68 -16.48
CA ALA A 1 5.53 -6.98 -15.46
C ALA A 1 5.44 -6.04 -14.26
N ARG A 2 5.64 -4.71 -14.38
CA ARG A 2 5.73 -3.76 -13.25
C ARG A 2 4.49 -3.76 -12.34
N GLN A 3 3.28 -3.78 -12.89
CA GLN A 3 2.05 -3.88 -12.09
C GLN A 3 2.03 -5.15 -11.24
N SER A 4 2.46 -6.29 -11.80
CA SER A 4 2.53 -7.56 -11.05
C SER A 4 3.50 -7.48 -9.87
N VAL A 5 4.62 -6.75 -10.01
CA VAL A 5 5.54 -6.52 -8.88
C VAL A 5 4.92 -5.62 -7.80
N GLY A 6 4.15 -4.61 -8.19
CA GLY A 6 3.35 -3.82 -7.24
C GLY A 6 2.35 -4.69 -6.45
N LEU A 7 1.70 -5.64 -7.12
CA LEU A 7 0.80 -6.62 -6.47
C LEU A 7 1.56 -7.59 -5.53
N GLN A 8 2.80 -7.95 -5.84
CA GLN A 8 3.63 -8.72 -4.90
C GLN A 8 3.91 -7.92 -3.62
N GLY A 9 4.22 -6.61 -3.74
CA GLY A 9 4.37 -5.71 -2.59
C GLY A 9 3.10 -5.66 -1.73
N LEU A 10 1.95 -5.47 -2.36
CA LEU A 10 0.65 -5.53 -1.68
C LEU A 10 0.43 -6.88 -0.98
N SER A 11 0.71 -7.98 -1.66
CA SER A 11 0.44 -9.33 -1.12
C SER A 11 1.30 -9.64 0.10
N ILE A 12 2.57 -9.26 0.09
CA ILE A 12 3.45 -9.49 1.25
C ILE A 12 3.09 -8.57 2.42
N ALA A 13 2.69 -7.31 2.14
CA ALA A 13 2.18 -6.40 3.15
C ALA A 13 0.93 -6.97 3.83
N GLU A 14 -0.04 -7.46 3.07
CA GLU A 14 -1.25 -8.10 3.59
C GLU A 14 -0.92 -9.30 4.48
N ARG A 15 -0.04 -10.19 4.06
CA ARG A 15 0.38 -11.34 4.86
C ARG A 15 1.03 -10.93 6.17
N ALA A 16 1.91 -9.92 6.13
CA ALA A 16 2.56 -9.40 7.32
C ALA A 16 1.55 -8.77 8.29
N TYR A 17 0.58 -8.02 7.77
CA TYR A 17 -0.51 -7.43 8.55
C TYR A 17 -1.36 -8.49 9.24
N GLN A 18 -1.84 -9.50 8.49
CA GLN A 18 -2.66 -10.57 9.06
C GLN A 18 -1.94 -11.33 10.17
N LYS A 19 -0.65 -11.65 9.95
CA LYS A 19 0.17 -12.33 10.95
C LYS A 19 0.38 -11.47 12.20
N ALA A 20 0.68 -10.19 12.04
CA ALA A 20 0.86 -9.26 13.16
C ALA A 20 -0.45 -9.06 13.93
N ALA A 21 -1.58 -8.92 13.24
CA ALA A 21 -2.89 -8.78 13.87
C ALA A 21 -3.28 -10.03 14.67
N GLN A 22 -3.00 -11.23 14.16
CA GLN A 22 -3.25 -12.46 14.90
C GLN A 22 -2.33 -12.57 16.12
N PHE A 23 -1.03 -12.33 15.96
CA PHE A 23 -0.09 -12.32 17.08
C PHE A 23 -0.51 -11.33 18.17
N ALA A 24 -0.97 -10.13 17.79
CA ALA A 24 -1.41 -9.12 18.75
C ALA A 24 -2.67 -9.52 19.55
N LYS A 25 -3.53 -10.37 18.99
CA LYS A 25 -4.69 -10.94 19.68
C LYS A 25 -4.31 -12.07 20.65
N ASP A 26 -3.29 -12.84 20.31
CA ASP A 26 -2.90 -14.03 21.06
C ASP A 26 -1.89 -13.72 22.18
N ARG A 27 -0.99 -12.74 21.96
CA ARG A 27 0.07 -12.38 22.89
C ARG A 27 -0.47 -11.57 24.06
N VAL A 28 -0.39 -12.14 25.25
CA VAL A 28 -0.72 -11.44 26.50
C VAL A 28 0.55 -10.85 27.11
N GLN A 29 0.56 -9.55 27.37
CA GLN A 29 1.66 -8.86 28.03
C GLN A 29 1.24 -7.51 28.58
N SER A 30 1.47 -7.30 29.89
CA SER A 30 1.24 -6.06 30.61
C SER A 30 -0.20 -5.54 30.54
N ARG A 31 -0.52 -4.59 31.39
CA ARG A 31 -1.77 -3.84 31.36
C ARG A 31 -1.64 -2.64 30.40
N PRO A 32 -2.63 -2.37 29.54
CA PRO A 32 -2.62 -1.19 28.69
C PRO A 32 -2.57 0.12 29.51
N VAL A 33 -1.77 1.07 29.04
CA VAL A 33 -1.57 2.35 29.74
C VAL A 33 -2.77 3.26 29.73
N ASP A 34 -3.70 3.05 28.79
CA ASP A 34 -4.96 3.80 28.65
C ASP A 34 -6.06 3.33 29.59
N GLY A 35 -5.80 2.31 30.42
CA GLY A 35 -6.76 1.76 31.36
C GLY A 35 -7.88 0.93 30.73
N SER A 36 -7.81 0.61 29.44
CA SER A 36 -8.83 -0.20 28.74
C SER A 36 -9.01 -1.62 29.32
N LEU A 37 -8.00 -2.11 30.05
CA LEU A 37 -8.07 -3.36 30.82
C LEU A 37 -7.56 -3.13 32.25
N SER A 38 -8.16 -3.81 33.21
CA SER A 38 -7.74 -3.77 34.63
C SER A 38 -6.53 -4.63 34.96
N ALA A 39 -6.22 -5.61 34.09
CA ALA A 39 -5.11 -6.56 34.23
C ALA A 39 -4.34 -6.71 32.93
N ALA A 40 -3.28 -7.53 32.93
CA ALA A 40 -2.58 -7.91 31.71
C ALA A 40 -3.54 -8.60 30.71
N GLY A 41 -3.41 -8.24 29.45
CA GLY A 41 -4.26 -8.76 28.37
C GLY A 41 -3.55 -8.83 27.04
N PRO A 42 -4.28 -9.19 25.96
CA PRO A 42 -3.73 -9.19 24.61
C PRO A 42 -3.12 -7.85 24.22
N ILE A 43 -1.97 -7.88 23.56
CA ILE A 43 -1.24 -6.64 23.24
C ILE A 43 -1.98 -5.75 22.23
N ILE A 44 -2.97 -6.27 21.53
CA ILE A 44 -3.84 -5.48 20.65
C ILE A 44 -4.54 -4.32 21.38
N HIS A 45 -4.68 -4.40 22.71
CA HIS A 45 -5.26 -3.34 23.53
C HIS A 45 -4.27 -2.19 23.81
N HIS A 46 -2.97 -2.37 23.58
CA HIS A 46 -2.01 -1.29 23.76
C HIS A 46 -2.14 -0.24 22.65
N PRO A 47 -2.22 1.05 22.98
CA PRO A 47 -2.44 2.13 22.01
C PRO A 47 -1.41 2.14 20.87
N ASP A 48 -0.13 1.91 21.16
CA ASP A 48 0.91 1.89 20.12
C ASP A 48 0.81 0.68 19.19
N VAL A 49 0.45 -0.49 19.70
CA VAL A 49 0.17 -1.67 18.88
C VAL A 49 -1.02 -1.41 17.94
N ARG A 50 -2.07 -0.79 18.45
CA ARG A 50 -3.23 -0.38 17.64
C ARG A 50 -2.84 0.61 16.55
N ARG A 51 -2.02 1.61 16.88
CA ARG A 51 -1.49 2.56 15.90
C ARG A 51 -0.72 1.84 14.79
N MET A 52 0.21 0.96 15.14
CA MET A 52 0.98 0.17 14.17
C MET A 52 0.07 -0.66 13.26
N LEU A 53 -0.87 -1.41 13.82
CA LEU A 53 -1.80 -2.23 13.04
C LEU A 53 -2.70 -1.38 12.13
N MET A 54 -3.18 -0.23 12.59
CA MET A 54 -3.96 0.69 11.75
C MET A 54 -3.14 1.26 10.60
N THR A 55 -1.88 1.63 10.85
CA THR A 55 -0.94 2.09 9.81
C THR A 55 -0.69 1.01 8.76
N MET A 56 -0.41 -0.23 9.21
CA MET A 56 -0.21 -1.37 8.32
C MET A 56 -1.44 -1.59 7.43
N ARG A 57 -2.63 -1.57 8.01
CA ARG A 57 -3.88 -1.75 7.29
C ARG A 57 -4.13 -0.60 6.30
N ALA A 58 -3.95 0.65 6.72
CA ALA A 58 -4.17 1.81 5.87
C ALA A 58 -3.28 1.78 4.62
N PHE A 59 -1.99 1.48 4.77
CA PHE A 59 -1.08 1.34 3.63
C PHE A 59 -1.47 0.18 2.72
N THR A 60 -1.79 -0.98 3.29
CA THR A 60 -2.19 -2.17 2.52
C THR A 60 -3.47 -1.91 1.72
N GLU A 61 -4.50 -1.34 2.34
CA GLU A 61 -5.77 -1.03 1.65
C GLU A 61 -5.61 0.09 0.61
N GLY A 62 -4.80 1.11 0.90
CA GLY A 62 -4.49 2.16 -0.07
C GLY A 62 -3.77 1.62 -1.30
N CYS A 63 -2.77 0.76 -1.12
CA CYS A 63 -2.08 0.08 -2.23
C CYS A 63 -3.05 -0.82 -3.03
N ARG A 64 -3.97 -1.52 -2.35
CA ARG A 64 -5.00 -2.34 -2.98
C ARG A 64 -5.92 -1.52 -3.86
N ALA A 65 -6.44 -0.41 -3.34
CA ALA A 65 -7.32 0.49 -4.08
C ALA A 65 -6.63 1.05 -5.34
N MET A 66 -5.38 1.52 -5.18
CA MET A 66 -4.58 2.03 -6.30
C MET A 66 -4.32 0.96 -7.37
N ALA A 67 -3.94 -0.25 -6.97
CA ALA A 67 -3.69 -1.36 -7.89
C ALA A 67 -4.96 -1.81 -8.61
N SER A 68 -6.11 -1.82 -7.93
CA SER A 68 -7.42 -2.15 -8.51
C SER A 68 -7.87 -1.10 -9.51
N ALA A 69 -7.70 0.19 -9.20
CA ALA A 69 -8.01 1.27 -10.13
C ALA A 69 -7.15 1.19 -11.41
N ALA A 70 -5.85 0.89 -11.27
CA ALA A 70 -4.98 0.68 -12.41
C ALA A 70 -5.38 -0.55 -13.24
N ALA A 71 -5.79 -1.65 -12.60
CA ALA A 71 -6.26 -2.85 -13.30
C ALA A 71 -7.55 -2.59 -14.08
N ALA A 72 -8.52 -1.90 -13.47
CA ALA A 72 -9.77 -1.53 -14.15
C ALA A 72 -9.51 -0.63 -15.36
N ALA A 73 -8.58 0.33 -15.23
CA ALA A 73 -8.18 1.17 -16.37
C ALA A 73 -7.50 0.36 -17.49
N TYR A 74 -6.67 -0.64 -17.11
CA TYR A 74 -6.08 -1.54 -18.10
C TYR A 74 -7.15 -2.30 -18.89
N ASP A 75 -8.13 -2.89 -18.21
CA ASP A 75 -9.22 -3.61 -18.86
C ASP A 75 -10.04 -2.69 -19.76
N ALA A 76 -10.42 -1.50 -19.29
CA ALA A 76 -11.14 -0.53 -20.06
C ALA A 76 -10.36 -0.06 -21.30
N SER A 77 -9.04 0.11 -21.19
CA SER A 77 -8.18 0.51 -22.31
C SER A 77 -8.12 -0.52 -23.44
N HIS A 78 -8.42 -1.79 -23.16
CA HIS A 78 -8.39 -2.87 -24.17
C HIS A 78 -9.78 -3.28 -24.65
N HIS A 79 -10.81 -3.14 -23.82
CA HIS A 79 -12.10 -3.78 -24.08
C HIS A 79 -13.30 -2.81 -24.19
N HIS A 80 -13.14 -1.53 -23.81
CA HIS A 80 -14.24 -0.58 -23.90
C HIS A 80 -14.62 -0.32 -25.38
N PRO A 81 -15.91 -0.28 -25.73
CA PRO A 81 -16.36 -0.07 -27.14
C PRO A 81 -15.93 1.30 -27.68
N ASP A 82 -15.97 2.35 -26.87
CA ASP A 82 -15.60 3.70 -27.23
C ASP A 82 -14.07 3.90 -27.26
N ALA A 83 -13.56 4.41 -28.39
CA ALA A 83 -12.13 4.63 -28.60
C ALA A 83 -11.54 5.75 -27.71
N GLU A 84 -12.32 6.79 -27.42
CA GLU A 84 -11.87 7.90 -26.56
C GLU A 84 -11.74 7.43 -25.11
N VAL A 85 -12.69 6.60 -24.66
CA VAL A 85 -12.61 5.98 -23.32
C VAL A 85 -11.42 5.04 -23.22
N ARG A 86 -11.15 4.23 -24.26
CA ARG A 86 -9.93 3.38 -24.27
C ARG A 86 -8.67 4.22 -24.16
N GLN A 87 -8.56 5.29 -24.92
CA GLN A 87 -7.37 6.16 -24.91
C GLN A 87 -7.17 6.85 -23.57
N ALA A 88 -8.23 7.38 -22.98
CA ALA A 88 -8.18 8.02 -21.66
C ALA A 88 -7.71 7.02 -20.58
N ASN A 89 -8.25 5.80 -20.58
CA ASN A 89 -7.86 4.76 -19.63
C ASN A 89 -6.44 4.25 -19.87
N ALA A 90 -5.97 4.15 -21.10
CA ALA A 90 -4.58 3.82 -21.41
C ALA A 90 -3.62 4.86 -20.81
N THR A 91 -3.92 6.14 -20.98
CA THR A 91 -3.12 7.24 -20.43
C THR A 91 -3.08 7.20 -18.90
N PHE A 92 -4.24 7.02 -18.26
CA PHE A 92 -4.34 6.87 -16.82
C PHE A 92 -3.55 5.65 -16.31
N TYR A 93 -3.74 4.49 -16.94
CA TYR A 93 -3.01 3.27 -16.59
C TYR A 93 -1.48 3.45 -16.67
N GLU A 94 -1.00 4.03 -17.77
CA GLU A 94 0.43 4.28 -17.96
C GLU A 94 1.01 5.21 -16.89
N PHE A 95 0.26 6.22 -16.46
CA PHE A 95 0.65 7.08 -15.36
C PHE A 95 0.69 6.34 -14.03
N MET A 96 -0.28 5.44 -13.78
CA MET A 96 -0.39 4.70 -12.52
C MET A 96 0.65 3.59 -12.36
N VAL A 97 1.15 2.97 -13.44
CA VAL A 97 2.07 1.83 -13.36
C VAL A 97 3.33 2.09 -12.51
N PRO A 98 4.09 3.20 -12.69
CA PRO A 98 5.23 3.49 -11.84
C PRO A 98 4.84 3.77 -10.38
N LEU A 99 3.66 4.33 -10.12
CA LEU A 99 3.13 4.53 -8.77
C LEU A 99 2.78 3.19 -8.13
N VAL A 100 2.02 2.34 -8.82
CA VAL A 100 1.65 1.01 -8.32
C VAL A 100 2.92 0.21 -7.98
N LYS A 101 3.92 0.19 -8.87
CA LYS A 101 5.17 -0.52 -8.58
C LYS A 101 5.97 0.14 -7.48
N GLY A 102 6.29 1.42 -7.61
CA GLY A 102 7.19 2.13 -6.70
C GLY A 102 6.61 2.26 -5.30
N TYR A 103 5.41 2.81 -5.18
CA TYR A 103 4.79 3.06 -3.89
C TYR A 103 4.41 1.77 -3.15
N SER A 104 3.76 0.80 -3.83
CA SER A 104 3.33 -0.42 -3.15
C SER A 104 4.51 -1.26 -2.64
N THR A 105 5.64 -1.27 -3.36
CA THR A 105 6.83 -2.00 -2.89
C THR A 105 7.54 -1.29 -1.75
N GLU A 106 7.60 0.05 -1.73
CA GLU A 106 8.14 0.81 -0.59
C GLU A 106 7.22 0.65 0.65
N MET A 107 5.91 0.76 0.49
CA MET A 107 4.97 0.55 1.59
C MET A 107 5.03 -0.88 2.13
N SER A 108 5.37 -1.87 1.30
CA SER A 108 5.57 -3.24 1.78
C SER A 108 6.73 -3.36 2.78
N LEU A 109 7.80 -2.58 2.60
CA LEU A 109 8.90 -2.51 3.58
C LEU A 109 8.43 -1.90 4.91
N GLU A 110 7.69 -0.79 4.85
CA GLU A 110 7.14 -0.16 6.05
C GLU A 110 6.19 -1.11 6.80
N VAL A 111 5.27 -1.74 6.09
CA VAL A 111 4.30 -2.67 6.69
C VAL A 111 4.99 -3.89 7.28
N THR A 112 5.93 -4.50 6.57
CA THR A 112 6.65 -5.68 7.08
C THR A 112 7.57 -5.34 8.25
N SER A 113 8.19 -4.15 8.26
CA SER A 113 8.96 -3.62 9.39
C SER A 113 8.08 -3.44 10.64
N LEU A 114 6.92 -2.82 10.49
CA LEU A 114 5.93 -2.71 11.57
C LEU A 114 5.45 -4.09 12.04
N GLY A 115 5.31 -5.03 11.12
CA GLY A 115 4.99 -6.43 11.45
C GLY A 115 6.02 -7.07 12.38
N VAL A 116 7.31 -6.88 12.11
CA VAL A 116 8.40 -7.30 13.02
C VAL A 116 8.28 -6.60 14.37
N GLN A 117 8.03 -5.29 14.36
CA GLN A 117 7.91 -4.49 15.59
C GLN A 117 6.73 -4.96 16.46
N VAL A 118 5.57 -5.26 15.90
CA VAL A 118 4.41 -5.80 16.64
C VAL A 118 4.74 -7.11 17.35
N HIS A 119 5.56 -7.98 16.73
CA HIS A 119 6.00 -9.22 17.34
C HIS A 119 7.07 -9.03 18.41
N GLY A 120 7.69 -7.84 18.53
CA GLY A 120 8.79 -7.58 19.46
C GLY A 120 9.99 -8.49 19.18
N GLY A 121 10.68 -8.97 20.21
CA GLY A 121 11.82 -9.87 20.05
C GLY A 121 11.50 -11.15 19.26
N MET A 122 10.26 -11.64 19.34
CA MET A 122 9.80 -12.78 18.55
C MET A 122 9.75 -12.46 17.04
N GLY A 123 9.57 -11.21 16.66
CA GLY A 123 9.59 -10.79 15.26
C GLY A 123 10.97 -10.81 14.62
N PHE A 124 12.02 -10.67 15.43
CA PHE A 124 13.41 -10.66 14.97
C PHE A 124 13.92 -12.07 14.62
N ILE A 125 13.50 -13.11 15.35
CA ILE A 125 13.95 -14.48 15.12
C ILE A 125 13.25 -15.11 13.90
N GLU A 126 13.93 -16.07 13.26
CA GLU A 126 13.44 -16.69 12.02
C GLU A 126 12.22 -17.59 12.23
N GLU A 127 12.14 -18.26 13.37
CA GLU A 127 11.14 -19.26 13.71
C GLU A 127 9.70 -18.73 13.64
N THR A 128 9.50 -17.45 13.92
CA THR A 128 8.18 -16.82 13.81
C THR A 128 7.78 -16.47 12.39
N GLY A 129 8.74 -16.35 11.47
CA GLY A 129 8.54 -16.00 10.07
C GLY A 129 8.19 -14.51 9.81
N ALA A 130 8.12 -13.65 10.83
CA ALA A 130 7.85 -12.23 10.63
C ALA A 130 9.02 -11.53 9.92
N ALA A 131 10.26 -11.83 10.30
CA ALA A 131 11.48 -11.32 9.67
C ALA A 131 11.61 -11.75 8.19
N GLN A 132 11.07 -12.92 7.82
CA GLN A 132 11.07 -13.41 6.44
C GLN A 132 10.29 -12.47 5.51
N TYR A 133 9.12 -11.98 5.92
CA TYR A 133 8.36 -11.03 5.12
C TYR A 133 9.13 -9.73 4.86
N TYR A 134 9.86 -9.23 5.84
CA TYR A 134 10.69 -8.04 5.69
C TYR A 134 11.84 -8.26 4.70
N ARG A 135 12.55 -9.39 4.78
CA ARG A 135 13.60 -9.75 3.83
C ARG A 135 13.04 -9.90 2.41
N ASP A 136 11.91 -10.59 2.26
CA ASP A 136 11.30 -10.82 0.96
C ASP A 136 10.72 -9.55 0.34
N ALA A 137 10.23 -8.61 1.15
CA ALA A 137 9.77 -7.31 0.66
C ALA A 137 10.92 -6.50 0.02
N LYS A 138 12.15 -6.66 0.50
CA LYS A 138 13.28 -5.83 0.05
C LYS A 138 13.60 -6.00 -1.43
N ILE A 139 13.54 -7.20 -2.00
CA ILE A 139 13.83 -7.42 -3.42
C ILE A 139 12.85 -6.68 -4.34
N LEU A 140 11.62 -6.46 -3.88
CA LEU A 140 10.56 -5.85 -4.67
C LEU A 140 10.83 -4.38 -5.02
N THR A 141 11.60 -3.67 -4.19
CA THR A 141 12.00 -2.28 -4.47
C THR A 141 13.18 -2.19 -5.43
N ILE A 142 13.83 -3.31 -5.75
CA ILE A 142 15.09 -3.37 -6.50
C ILE A 142 14.85 -3.85 -7.94
N TYR A 143 14.24 -5.02 -8.13
CA TYR A 143 14.13 -5.64 -9.45
C TYR A 143 12.99 -5.04 -10.30
N GLU A 144 12.98 -5.33 -11.60
CA GLU A 144 12.02 -4.74 -12.58
C GLU A 144 12.03 -3.20 -12.59
N GLY A 145 13.20 -2.62 -12.31
CA GLY A 145 13.43 -1.20 -12.13
C GLY A 145 13.26 -0.75 -10.68
N THR A 146 14.32 -0.19 -10.12
CA THR A 146 14.31 0.33 -8.74
C THR A 146 13.26 1.43 -8.55
N THR A 147 12.98 1.78 -7.31
CA THR A 147 12.07 2.91 -6.97
C THR A 147 12.52 4.21 -7.68
N ALA A 148 13.82 4.47 -7.77
CA ALA A 148 14.34 5.63 -8.50
C ALA A 148 14.03 5.57 -10.00
N ILE A 149 14.08 4.40 -10.61
CA ILE A 149 13.69 4.21 -12.03
C ILE A 149 12.18 4.46 -12.22
N GLN A 150 11.34 4.03 -11.27
CA GLN A 150 9.91 4.36 -11.31
C GLN A 150 9.66 5.87 -11.18
N ALA A 151 10.37 6.55 -10.29
CA ALA A 151 10.30 8.00 -10.14
C ALA A 151 10.73 8.73 -11.42
N ASN A 152 11.82 8.32 -12.03
CA ASN A 152 12.29 8.89 -13.30
C ASN A 152 11.29 8.66 -14.44
N ASP A 153 10.66 7.49 -14.50
CA ASP A 153 9.60 7.19 -15.47
C ASP A 153 8.36 8.07 -15.25
N LEU A 154 7.91 8.20 -13.99
CA LEU A 154 6.78 9.05 -13.64
C LEU A 154 7.02 10.51 -14.02
N VAL A 155 8.16 11.08 -13.64
CA VAL A 155 8.45 12.50 -13.89
C VAL A 155 8.77 12.74 -15.37
N GLY A 156 9.72 12.00 -15.94
CA GLY A 156 10.25 12.28 -17.27
C GLY A 156 9.31 11.85 -18.40
N ARG A 157 8.72 10.65 -18.29
CA ARG A 157 7.93 10.07 -19.40
C ARG A 157 6.41 10.20 -19.20
N LYS A 158 5.93 10.19 -17.94
CA LYS A 158 4.47 10.20 -17.67
C LYS A 158 3.94 11.59 -17.32
N THR A 159 4.81 12.50 -16.90
CA THR A 159 4.41 13.87 -16.54
C THR A 159 4.99 14.91 -17.49
N ALA A 160 6.31 14.95 -17.68
CA ALA A 160 6.92 16.02 -18.50
C ALA A 160 6.54 15.92 -19.97
N ARG A 161 6.38 14.71 -20.52
CA ARG A 161 6.11 14.49 -21.94
C ARG A 161 4.77 15.06 -22.41
N ASP A 162 3.74 15.07 -21.57
CA ASP A 162 2.42 15.61 -21.87
C ASP A 162 2.17 17.01 -21.28
N GLY A 163 3.25 17.66 -20.79
CA GLY A 163 3.14 18.97 -20.12
C GLY A 163 2.41 18.94 -18.78
N GLY A 164 2.33 17.77 -18.15
CA GLY A 164 1.67 17.57 -16.87
C GLY A 164 0.14 17.45 -16.95
N GLN A 165 -0.42 17.28 -18.14
CA GLN A 165 -1.89 17.24 -18.31
C GLN A 165 -2.53 16.06 -17.58
N THR A 166 -1.94 14.86 -17.69
CA THR A 166 -2.44 13.67 -16.97
C THR A 166 -2.37 13.85 -15.46
N ALA A 167 -1.26 14.37 -14.95
CA ALA A 167 -1.10 14.62 -13.51
C ALA A 167 -2.14 15.65 -13.01
N LYS A 168 -2.38 16.72 -13.76
CA LYS A 168 -3.39 17.74 -13.42
C LYS A 168 -4.82 17.17 -13.47
N ALA A 169 -5.13 16.30 -14.43
CA ALA A 169 -6.44 15.65 -14.51
C ALA A 169 -6.70 14.75 -13.30
N ILE A 170 -5.69 13.98 -12.85
CA ILE A 170 -5.80 13.16 -11.65
C ILE A 170 -5.94 14.04 -10.40
N ALA A 171 -5.16 15.10 -10.27
CA ALA A 171 -5.28 16.04 -9.15
C ALA A 171 -6.70 16.65 -9.09
N ALA A 172 -7.25 17.06 -10.23
CA ALA A 172 -8.62 17.60 -10.29
C ALA A 172 -9.69 16.57 -9.84
N GLN A 173 -9.50 15.28 -10.13
CA GLN A 173 -10.40 14.22 -9.63
C GLN A 173 -10.32 14.08 -8.10
N ILE A 174 -9.10 14.16 -7.54
CA ILE A 174 -8.88 14.11 -6.08
C ILE A 174 -9.57 15.31 -5.41
N GLU A 175 -9.36 16.52 -5.94
CA GLU A 175 -10.00 17.74 -5.42
C GLU A 175 -11.53 17.70 -5.53
N ALA A 176 -12.08 17.11 -6.59
CA ALA A 176 -13.52 16.93 -6.74
C ALA A 176 -14.08 15.99 -5.66
N THR A 177 -13.38 14.89 -5.38
CA THR A 177 -13.75 13.96 -4.31
C THR A 177 -13.65 14.62 -2.93
N GLU A 178 -12.61 15.39 -2.67
CA GLU A 178 -12.45 16.14 -1.42
C GLU A 178 -13.64 17.10 -1.19
N ARG A 179 -14.02 17.85 -2.23
CA ARG A 179 -15.20 18.76 -2.17
C ARG A 179 -16.50 18.01 -1.88
N GLN A 180 -16.70 16.85 -2.49
CA GLN A 180 -17.88 16.00 -2.23
C GLN A 180 -17.93 15.52 -0.78
N LEU A 181 -16.82 15.06 -0.25
CA LEU A 181 -16.72 14.63 1.14
C LEU A 181 -16.94 15.79 2.12
N ALA A 182 -16.37 16.95 1.86
CA ALA A 182 -16.54 18.15 2.69
C ALA A 182 -17.98 18.67 2.70
N SER A 183 -18.74 18.49 1.62
CA SER A 183 -20.15 18.89 1.52
C SER A 183 -21.12 17.96 2.26
N GLY A 184 -20.64 16.84 2.83
CA GLY A 184 -21.45 15.86 3.56
C GLY A 184 -22.45 15.09 2.66
N SER A 185 -22.34 15.17 1.37
CA SER A 185 -23.10 14.34 0.43
C SER A 185 -22.47 12.94 0.39
N GLN A 186 -22.95 12.06 1.27
CA GLN A 186 -22.78 10.62 1.17
C GLN A 186 -23.83 10.03 0.22
#